data_eb1f67c916e433414ccc1c67ab74e55c
#
_entry.id   eb1f67c916e433414ccc1c67ab74e55c
#
_cell.length_a   1.000
_cell.length_b   1.000
_cell.length_c   1.000
_cell.angle_alpha   90.00
_cell.angle_beta   90.00
_cell.angle_gamma   90.00
#
_symmetry.space_group_name_H-M   'P 1'
#
loop_
_entity.id
_entity.type
_entity.pdbx_description
1 polymer ?
#
loop_
_entity_poly.entity_id
_entity_poly.type
_entity_poly.pdbx_seq_one_letter_code
_entity_poly.pdbx_strand_id
1 'polypeptide(L)'
;MDQAIATDPEARAFAEDGAILLRGAFADWVEPLRAGIETLMAHPGPYERSYTPKDGSARFFQDLCNWQRIPEFRAFVEQGPGAAIARRLMGSQGARFFHDHVLVKEPGTSLVTPWHQDSPYYCVEAEQSVSFWIPLDPVGRDVTLECVAGSHLWTKALKPKRFDGTDLYEGDDREDMPDIEAERDKHRILGWEMQPGDAVAFHYRTMHGAPANTSPQRRRRVFSARWVGDDAVFRDRGGRGSPPM
;
A
#
# COMPACT_ATOMS: atom_id res chain seq x y z
N MET A 1 -8.39 -19.35 -14.05
CA MET A 1 -8.05 -17.97 -14.44
C MET A 1 -9.14 -17.50 -15.39
N ASP A 2 -9.80 -16.39 -15.07
CA ASP A 2 -10.87 -15.83 -15.93
C ASP A 2 -10.29 -15.53 -17.32
N GLN A 3 -11.07 -15.76 -18.39
CA GLN A 3 -10.65 -15.49 -19.76
C GLN A 3 -10.21 -14.03 -19.96
N ALA A 4 -10.83 -13.08 -19.25
CA ALA A 4 -10.46 -11.66 -19.29
C ALA A 4 -9.04 -11.40 -18.79
N ILE A 5 -8.60 -12.06 -17.71
CA ILE A 5 -7.22 -11.97 -17.19
C ILE A 5 -6.22 -12.58 -18.18
N ALA A 6 -6.59 -13.68 -18.84
CA ALA A 6 -5.69 -14.38 -19.75
C ALA A 6 -5.28 -13.55 -20.98
N THR A 7 -6.08 -12.58 -21.38
CA THR A 7 -5.82 -11.72 -22.55
C THR A 7 -5.15 -10.38 -22.22
N ASP A 8 -5.17 -9.94 -20.93
CA ASP A 8 -4.58 -8.69 -20.48
C ASP A 8 -3.18 -8.93 -19.90
N PRO A 9 -2.10 -8.40 -20.51
CA PRO A 9 -0.73 -8.64 -20.04
C PRO A 9 -0.48 -8.10 -18.62
N GLU A 10 -1.07 -6.95 -18.24
CA GLU A 10 -0.92 -6.38 -16.91
C GLU A 10 -1.67 -7.21 -15.86
N ALA A 11 -2.90 -7.65 -16.16
CA ALA A 11 -3.67 -8.51 -15.28
C ALA A 11 -3.00 -9.87 -15.06
N ARG A 12 -2.37 -10.45 -16.11
CA ARG A 12 -1.57 -11.67 -15.97
C ARG A 12 -0.35 -11.46 -15.09
N ALA A 13 0.43 -10.42 -15.35
CA ALA A 13 1.61 -10.11 -14.54
C ALA A 13 1.24 -9.86 -13.07
N PHE A 14 0.10 -9.18 -12.82
CA PHE A 14 -0.43 -9.00 -11.47
C PHE A 14 -0.81 -10.33 -10.81
N ALA A 15 -1.47 -11.22 -11.53
CA ALA A 15 -1.84 -12.54 -11.03
C ALA A 15 -0.64 -13.47 -10.79
N GLU A 16 0.44 -13.34 -11.56
CA GLU A 16 1.67 -14.14 -11.43
C GLU A 16 2.58 -13.58 -10.32
N ASP A 17 2.82 -12.28 -10.31
CA ASP A 17 3.81 -11.63 -9.46
C ASP A 17 3.23 -11.03 -8.19
N GLY A 18 1.92 -10.76 -8.16
CA GLY A 18 1.26 -10.07 -7.05
C GLY A 18 1.58 -8.58 -6.98
N ALA A 19 2.41 -8.05 -7.88
CA ALA A 19 2.72 -6.63 -7.96
C ALA A 19 3.17 -6.24 -9.38
N ILE A 20 2.70 -5.08 -9.85
CA ILE A 20 3.09 -4.51 -11.16
C ILE A 20 3.23 -2.99 -11.06
N LEU A 21 3.95 -2.42 -12.02
CA LEU A 21 4.01 -0.98 -12.23
C LEU A 21 2.98 -0.55 -13.28
N LEU A 22 2.20 0.45 -12.95
CA LEU A 22 1.27 1.15 -13.85
C LEU A 22 1.83 2.54 -14.17
N ARG A 23 2.27 2.76 -15.40
CA ARG A 23 2.85 4.06 -15.82
C ARG A 23 1.77 5.08 -16.11
N GLY A 24 1.87 6.26 -15.46
CA GLY A 24 1.00 7.41 -15.70
C GLY A 24 -0.49 7.18 -15.40
N ALA A 25 -0.85 6.07 -14.78
CA ALA A 25 -2.26 5.67 -14.58
C ALA A 25 -3.09 6.70 -13.79
N PHE A 26 -2.42 7.52 -12.98
CA PHE A 26 -3.04 8.55 -12.13
C PHE A 26 -2.45 9.95 -12.35
N ALA A 27 -1.87 10.22 -13.53
CA ALA A 27 -1.20 11.49 -13.82
C ALA A 27 -2.09 12.72 -13.59
N ASP A 28 -3.35 12.67 -14.03
CA ASP A 28 -4.32 13.77 -13.86
C ASP A 28 -4.72 14.01 -12.39
N TRP A 29 -4.40 13.07 -11.51
CA TRP A 29 -4.76 13.13 -10.09
C TRP A 29 -3.63 13.60 -9.18
N VAL A 30 -2.45 13.85 -9.72
CA VAL A 30 -1.27 14.25 -8.93
C VAL A 30 -1.54 15.53 -8.14
N GLU A 31 -1.96 16.61 -8.82
CA GLU A 31 -2.17 17.89 -8.16
C GLU A 31 -3.37 17.89 -7.20
N PRO A 32 -4.55 17.31 -7.55
CA PRO A 32 -5.62 17.14 -6.58
C PRO A 32 -5.18 16.37 -5.32
N LEU A 33 -4.49 15.24 -5.47
CA LEU A 33 -4.04 14.45 -4.33
C LEU A 33 -2.97 15.17 -3.49
N ARG A 34 -2.09 15.95 -4.11
CA ARG A 34 -1.15 16.84 -3.38
C ARG A 34 -1.88 17.85 -2.52
N ALA A 35 -2.87 18.55 -3.08
CA ALA A 35 -3.68 19.52 -2.35
C ALA A 35 -4.41 18.87 -1.16
N GLY A 36 -5.00 17.69 -1.39
CA GLY A 36 -5.65 16.91 -0.33
C GLY A 36 -4.68 16.50 0.79
N ILE A 37 -3.44 16.08 0.45
CA ILE A 37 -2.42 15.75 1.46
C ILE A 37 -1.99 16.98 2.26
N GLU A 38 -1.79 18.12 1.65
CA GLU A 38 -1.44 19.36 2.39
C GLU A 38 -2.58 19.75 3.35
N THR A 39 -3.84 19.65 2.91
CA THR A 39 -5.02 19.87 3.78
C THR A 39 -5.04 18.87 4.94
N LEU A 40 -4.78 17.60 4.67
CA LEU A 40 -4.74 16.55 5.70
C LEU A 40 -3.61 16.77 6.71
N MET A 41 -2.42 17.16 6.24
CA MET A 41 -1.28 17.43 7.13
C MET A 41 -1.49 18.65 8.03
N ALA A 42 -2.22 19.66 7.53
CA ALA A 42 -2.62 20.84 8.33
C ALA A 42 -3.72 20.50 9.34
N HIS A 43 -4.61 19.56 9.01
CA HIS A 43 -5.75 19.14 9.82
C HIS A 43 -5.84 17.61 9.85
N PRO A 44 -4.98 16.93 10.64
CA PRO A 44 -4.96 15.48 10.72
C PRO A 44 -6.30 14.84 11.10
N GLY A 45 -6.51 13.62 10.65
CA GLY A 45 -7.71 12.83 10.93
C GLY A 45 -7.64 12.12 12.29
N PRO A 46 -8.71 11.43 12.67
CA PRO A 46 -8.75 10.69 13.94
C PRO A 46 -7.84 9.45 13.96
N TYR A 47 -7.36 9.03 12.79
CA TYR A 47 -6.49 7.86 12.63
C TYR A 47 -5.05 8.23 12.24
N GLU A 48 -4.64 9.46 12.56
CA GLU A 48 -3.26 9.90 12.38
C GLU A 48 -2.31 9.07 13.26
N ARG A 49 -1.23 8.56 12.65
CA ARG A 49 -0.25 7.67 13.28
C ARG A 49 1.18 8.05 12.88
N SER A 50 1.51 9.32 12.96
CA SER A 50 2.85 9.78 12.62
C SER A 50 3.90 9.29 13.59
N TYR A 51 5.08 9.06 13.07
CA TYR A 51 6.25 8.71 13.85
C TYR A 51 7.29 9.83 13.78
N THR A 52 7.80 10.24 14.94
CA THR A 52 8.97 11.10 15.05
C THR A 52 10.11 10.25 15.60
N PRO A 53 11.17 10.02 14.82
CA PRO A 53 12.29 9.20 15.26
C PRO A 53 13.00 9.79 16.45
N LYS A 54 13.48 8.91 17.36
CA LYS A 54 14.26 9.34 18.53
C LYS A 54 15.68 9.78 18.19
N ASP A 55 16.17 9.43 17.01
CA ASP A 55 17.49 9.79 16.48
C ASP A 55 17.56 11.23 15.94
N GLY A 56 16.46 11.98 16.03
CA GLY A 56 16.37 13.35 15.54
C GLY A 56 16.17 13.46 14.02
N SER A 57 16.02 12.36 13.31
CA SER A 57 15.68 12.37 11.89
C SER A 57 14.24 12.86 11.64
N ALA A 58 13.91 13.12 10.38
CA ALA A 58 12.66 13.76 10.02
C ALA A 58 11.43 12.86 10.23
N ARG A 59 10.26 13.49 10.40
CA ARG A 59 8.96 12.85 10.66
C ARG A 59 8.54 11.95 9.50
N PHE A 60 7.87 10.87 9.83
CA PHE A 60 7.07 10.07 8.93
C PHE A 60 5.58 10.27 9.27
N PHE A 61 4.90 11.10 8.48
CA PHE A 61 3.46 11.34 8.64
C PHE A 61 2.66 10.20 8.04
N GLN A 62 1.68 9.71 8.79
CA GLN A 62 0.73 8.70 8.34
C GLN A 62 -0.67 9.04 8.82
N ASP A 63 -1.66 8.91 7.93
CA ASP A 63 -3.07 9.06 8.30
C ASP A 63 -3.95 8.19 7.38
N LEU A 64 -5.03 7.65 7.94
CA LEU A 64 -5.90 6.68 7.27
C LEU A 64 -7.35 7.13 7.24
N CYS A 65 -8.12 6.62 6.28
CA CYS A 65 -9.59 6.75 6.22
C CYS A 65 -10.09 8.19 6.13
N ASN A 66 -9.43 9.00 5.32
CA ASN A 66 -9.76 10.42 5.16
C ASN A 66 -10.54 10.74 3.87
N TRP A 67 -10.78 9.77 2.99
CA TRP A 67 -11.37 10.01 1.68
C TRP A 67 -12.75 10.68 1.72
N GLN A 68 -13.56 10.36 2.73
CA GLN A 68 -14.88 10.98 2.89
C GLN A 68 -14.81 12.43 3.40
N ARG A 69 -13.71 12.78 4.09
CA ARG A 69 -13.50 14.05 4.74
C ARG A 69 -12.75 15.06 3.87
N ILE A 70 -11.84 14.59 3.02
CA ILE A 70 -11.04 15.40 2.12
C ILE A 70 -11.67 15.39 0.73
N PRO A 71 -12.16 16.55 0.21
CA PRO A 71 -12.89 16.58 -1.06
C PRO A 71 -12.10 16.02 -2.24
N GLU A 72 -10.79 16.27 -2.31
CA GLU A 72 -9.90 15.81 -3.37
C GLU A 72 -9.76 14.28 -3.35
N PHE A 73 -9.70 13.67 -2.17
CA PHE A 73 -9.66 12.22 -2.03
C PHE A 73 -11.00 11.59 -2.40
N ARG A 74 -12.10 12.23 -2.00
CA ARG A 74 -13.44 11.79 -2.41
C ARG A 74 -13.59 11.82 -3.94
N ALA A 75 -13.18 12.93 -4.57
CA ALA A 75 -13.23 13.05 -6.02
C ALA A 75 -12.38 11.96 -6.70
N PHE A 76 -11.18 11.67 -6.18
CA PHE A 76 -10.35 10.57 -6.67
C PHE A 76 -11.05 9.21 -6.59
N VAL A 77 -11.68 8.91 -5.47
CA VAL A 77 -12.37 7.62 -5.26
C VAL A 77 -13.59 7.49 -6.18
N GLU A 78 -14.40 8.55 -6.31
CA GLU A 78 -15.68 8.53 -7.02
C GLU A 78 -15.53 8.73 -8.54
N GLN A 79 -14.50 9.44 -9.00
CA GLN A 79 -14.38 9.89 -10.40
C GLN A 79 -13.07 9.42 -11.05
N GLY A 80 -12.09 8.97 -10.26
CA GLY A 80 -10.80 8.52 -10.76
C GLY A 80 -10.87 7.14 -11.42
N PRO A 81 -9.80 6.75 -12.12
CA PRO A 81 -9.73 5.48 -12.84
C PRO A 81 -9.55 4.26 -11.92
N GLY A 82 -9.36 4.47 -10.61
CA GLY A 82 -8.96 3.43 -9.65
C GLY A 82 -9.88 2.21 -9.65
N ALA A 83 -11.22 2.41 -9.61
CA ALA A 83 -12.18 1.31 -9.61
C ALA A 83 -12.11 0.46 -10.89
N ALA A 84 -11.97 1.09 -12.06
CA ALA A 84 -11.88 0.39 -13.34
C ALA A 84 -10.57 -0.41 -13.45
N ILE A 85 -9.45 0.17 -13.05
CA ILE A 85 -8.14 -0.50 -13.03
C ILE A 85 -8.17 -1.67 -12.03
N ALA A 86 -8.69 -1.46 -10.82
CA ALA A 86 -8.81 -2.48 -9.79
C ALA A 86 -9.62 -3.68 -10.28
N ARG A 87 -10.81 -3.43 -10.82
CA ARG A 87 -11.67 -4.48 -11.39
C ARG A 87 -10.96 -5.29 -12.48
N ARG A 88 -10.24 -4.62 -13.39
CA ARG A 88 -9.49 -5.26 -14.46
C ARG A 88 -8.37 -6.16 -13.92
N LEU A 89 -7.57 -5.67 -12.97
CA LEU A 89 -6.46 -6.43 -12.40
C LEU A 89 -6.94 -7.63 -11.57
N MET A 90 -8.02 -7.46 -10.82
CA MET A 90 -8.59 -8.52 -9.97
C MET A 90 -9.43 -9.53 -10.76
N GLY A 91 -9.83 -9.22 -12.00
CA GLY A 91 -10.80 -10.04 -12.77
C GLY A 91 -12.18 -10.11 -12.11
N SER A 92 -12.58 -9.07 -11.37
CA SER A 92 -13.84 -9.01 -10.65
C SER A 92 -14.96 -8.33 -11.47
N GLN A 93 -16.22 -8.57 -11.11
CA GLN A 93 -17.38 -7.88 -11.71
C GLN A 93 -17.47 -6.44 -11.18
N GLY A 94 -17.18 -6.25 -9.90
CA GLY A 94 -17.16 -4.96 -9.23
C GLY A 94 -15.84 -4.67 -8.54
N ALA A 95 -15.63 -3.40 -8.18
CA ALA A 95 -14.57 -2.99 -7.26
C ALA A 95 -15.13 -2.01 -6.25
N ARG A 96 -14.86 -2.27 -4.97
CA ARG A 96 -15.28 -1.40 -3.86
C ARG A 96 -14.05 -0.79 -3.22
N PHE A 97 -14.10 0.52 -2.99
CA PHE A 97 -13.05 1.20 -2.24
C PHE A 97 -13.12 0.77 -0.78
N PHE A 98 -11.98 0.35 -0.22
CA PHE A 98 -11.89 -0.06 1.16
C PHE A 98 -11.42 1.09 2.05
N HIS A 99 -10.22 1.62 1.84
CA HIS A 99 -9.74 2.82 2.54
C HIS A 99 -8.51 3.43 1.86
N ASP A 100 -8.25 4.70 2.20
CA ASP A 100 -7.02 5.40 1.87
C ASP A 100 -6.01 5.35 3.02
N HIS A 101 -4.73 5.47 2.66
CA HIS A 101 -3.63 5.68 3.59
C HIS A 101 -2.64 6.67 2.99
N VAL A 102 -2.51 7.82 3.62
CA VAL A 102 -1.51 8.83 3.26
C VAL A 102 -0.21 8.53 3.99
N LEU A 103 0.88 8.56 3.25
CA LEU A 103 2.22 8.24 3.73
C LEU A 103 3.18 9.34 3.26
N VAL A 104 3.72 10.14 4.19
CA VAL A 104 4.66 11.21 3.84
C VAL A 104 5.95 11.03 4.62
N LYS A 105 6.98 10.59 3.94
CA LYS A 105 8.34 10.55 4.48
C LYS A 105 9.04 11.88 4.19
N GLU A 106 9.27 12.67 5.22
CA GLU A 106 10.00 13.94 5.10
C GLU A 106 11.46 13.71 4.68
N PRO A 107 12.14 14.72 4.08
CA PRO A 107 13.54 14.60 3.71
C PRO A 107 14.43 14.16 4.89
N GLY A 108 15.25 13.14 4.67
CA GLY A 108 16.20 12.64 5.68
C GLY A 108 15.58 11.82 6.81
N THR A 109 14.34 11.32 6.69
CA THR A 109 13.82 10.39 7.69
C THR A 109 14.53 9.04 7.62
N SER A 110 14.95 8.53 8.79
CA SER A 110 15.58 7.21 8.93
C SER A 110 14.58 6.06 8.94
N LEU A 111 13.27 6.35 9.03
CA LEU A 111 12.24 5.33 9.18
C LEU A 111 12.03 4.52 7.91
N VAL A 112 12.24 3.22 8.01
CA VAL A 112 11.84 2.23 7.00
C VAL A 112 10.38 1.85 7.20
N THR A 113 9.75 1.31 6.18
CA THR A 113 8.52 0.54 6.30
C THR A 113 8.93 -0.93 6.28
N PRO A 114 8.84 -1.65 7.41
CA PRO A 114 9.26 -3.05 7.49
C PRO A 114 8.53 -3.92 6.47
N TRP A 115 9.14 -5.02 6.07
CA TRP A 115 8.48 -6.03 5.24
C TRP A 115 7.25 -6.59 5.93
N HIS A 116 6.12 -6.59 5.23
CA HIS A 116 4.84 -7.07 5.74
C HIS A 116 3.87 -7.43 4.61
N GLN A 117 2.80 -8.12 4.95
CA GLN A 117 1.61 -8.29 4.13
C GLN A 117 0.50 -7.41 4.71
N ASP A 118 -0.33 -6.81 3.87
CA ASP A 118 -1.46 -5.96 4.31
C ASP A 118 -2.63 -6.80 4.90
N SER A 119 -2.92 -7.94 4.29
CA SER A 119 -4.09 -8.78 4.61
C SER A 119 -4.24 -9.12 6.11
N PRO A 120 -3.19 -9.49 6.86
CA PRO A 120 -3.34 -9.82 8.28
C PRO A 120 -3.77 -8.67 9.19
N TYR A 121 -3.59 -7.42 8.73
CA TYR A 121 -3.98 -6.22 9.48
C TYR A 121 -5.43 -5.83 9.23
N TYR A 122 -6.03 -6.25 8.09
CA TYR A 122 -7.32 -5.74 7.64
C TYR A 122 -8.50 -6.53 8.20
N CYS A 123 -9.60 -5.81 8.46
CA CYS A 123 -10.89 -6.40 8.81
C CYS A 123 -11.64 -6.97 7.58
N VAL A 124 -10.96 -7.15 6.47
CA VAL A 124 -11.49 -7.73 5.25
C VAL A 124 -10.56 -8.84 4.76
N GLU A 125 -11.15 -9.94 4.34
CA GLU A 125 -10.48 -11.00 3.59
C GLU A 125 -11.03 -11.03 2.17
N ALA A 126 -10.12 -11.03 1.18
CA ALA A 126 -10.45 -11.08 -0.23
C ALA A 126 -9.24 -11.62 -1.02
N GLU A 127 -9.48 -12.56 -1.92
CA GLU A 127 -8.50 -12.92 -2.96
C GLU A 127 -8.51 -11.86 -4.08
N GLN A 128 -9.66 -11.26 -4.35
CA GLN A 128 -9.79 -10.13 -5.26
C GLN A 128 -9.48 -8.83 -4.50
N SER A 129 -8.19 -8.51 -4.38
CA SER A 129 -7.74 -7.33 -3.65
C SER A 129 -6.57 -6.63 -4.34
N VAL A 130 -6.53 -5.30 -4.29
CA VAL A 130 -5.44 -4.51 -4.82
C VAL A 130 -5.24 -3.22 -4.04
N SER A 131 -3.99 -2.90 -3.72
CA SER A 131 -3.54 -1.60 -3.25
C SER A 131 -2.84 -0.87 -4.40
N PHE A 132 -3.15 0.41 -4.61
CA PHE A 132 -2.37 1.31 -5.46
C PHE A 132 -1.49 2.18 -4.58
N TRP A 133 -0.19 2.03 -4.68
CA TRP A 133 0.78 2.92 -4.05
C TRP A 133 1.17 4.00 -5.07
N ILE A 134 0.61 5.21 -4.94
CA ILE A 134 0.67 6.30 -5.91
C ILE A 134 1.62 7.36 -5.39
N PRO A 135 2.87 7.42 -5.85
CA PRO A 135 3.79 8.49 -5.50
C PRO A 135 3.34 9.81 -6.16
N LEU A 136 3.39 10.87 -5.38
CA LEU A 136 3.11 12.23 -5.85
C LEU A 136 4.39 13.07 -6.03
N ASP A 137 5.54 12.48 -5.74
CA ASP A 137 6.87 13.03 -5.97
C ASP A 137 7.71 11.99 -6.73
N PRO A 138 8.76 12.39 -7.47
CA PRO A 138 9.65 11.44 -8.12
C PRO A 138 10.31 10.50 -7.09
N VAL A 139 10.30 9.21 -7.37
CA VAL A 139 10.84 8.16 -6.49
C VAL A 139 11.94 7.40 -7.23
N GLY A 140 13.16 7.46 -6.72
CA GLY A 140 14.28 6.67 -7.22
C GLY A 140 14.14 5.19 -6.86
N ARG A 141 14.87 4.33 -7.58
CA ARG A 141 14.86 2.87 -7.32
C ARG A 141 15.32 2.51 -5.90
N ASP A 142 16.18 3.31 -5.32
CA ASP A 142 16.79 3.13 -3.99
C ASP A 142 15.84 3.44 -2.82
N VAL A 143 14.75 4.18 -3.08
CA VAL A 143 13.78 4.60 -2.05
C VAL A 143 12.33 4.19 -2.38
N THR A 144 12.16 3.35 -3.39
CA THR A 144 10.83 2.90 -3.85
C THR A 144 10.20 1.86 -2.93
N LEU A 145 8.90 1.61 -3.13
CA LEU A 145 8.25 0.41 -2.60
C LEU A 145 8.88 -0.83 -3.26
N GLU A 146 9.24 -1.82 -2.46
CA GLU A 146 9.72 -3.12 -2.92
C GLU A 146 8.69 -4.21 -2.61
N CYS A 147 8.55 -5.17 -3.53
CA CYS A 147 7.62 -6.29 -3.40
C CYS A 147 8.35 -7.60 -3.71
N VAL A 148 8.04 -8.66 -2.97
CA VAL A 148 8.52 -10.02 -3.28
C VAL A 148 7.56 -10.64 -4.29
N ALA A 149 8.03 -10.88 -5.51
CA ALA A 149 7.23 -11.47 -6.58
C ALA A 149 6.68 -12.85 -6.19
N GLY A 150 5.39 -13.09 -6.45
CA GLY A 150 4.72 -14.36 -6.16
C GLY A 150 4.40 -14.61 -4.68
N SER A 151 4.79 -13.71 -3.76
CA SER A 151 4.59 -13.92 -2.33
C SER A 151 3.12 -13.92 -1.89
N HIS A 152 2.23 -13.34 -2.68
CA HIS A 152 0.78 -13.41 -2.45
C HIS A 152 0.23 -14.83 -2.59
N LEU A 153 0.93 -15.71 -3.29
CA LEU A 153 0.59 -17.14 -3.46
C LEU A 153 1.13 -18.03 -2.34
N TRP A 154 1.88 -17.48 -1.39
CA TRP A 154 2.36 -18.26 -0.25
C TRP A 154 1.18 -18.78 0.56
N THR A 155 1.21 -20.09 0.86
CA THR A 155 0.12 -20.77 1.58
C THR A 155 0.14 -20.55 3.09
N LYS A 156 1.28 -20.08 3.61
CA LYS A 156 1.47 -19.85 5.04
C LYS A 156 0.88 -18.52 5.46
N ALA A 157 0.12 -18.54 6.55
CA ALA A 157 -0.35 -17.32 7.19
C ALA A 157 0.78 -16.74 8.05
N LEU A 158 1.10 -15.46 7.86
CA LEU A 158 2.20 -14.79 8.55
C LEU A 158 1.67 -13.87 9.65
N LYS A 159 2.44 -13.78 10.76
CA LYS A 159 2.12 -12.88 11.88
C LYS A 159 2.30 -11.42 11.49
N PRO A 160 1.28 -10.56 11.68
CA PRO A 160 1.49 -9.13 11.59
C PRO A 160 2.23 -8.62 12.82
N LYS A 161 3.21 -7.75 12.61
CA LYS A 161 3.98 -7.11 13.70
C LYS A 161 3.74 -5.61 13.71
N ARG A 162 3.85 -5.00 14.89
CA ARG A 162 3.90 -3.54 15.01
C ARG A 162 5.24 -3.02 14.51
N PHE A 163 5.33 -1.70 14.30
CA PHE A 163 6.58 -1.06 13.89
C PHE A 163 7.75 -1.25 14.87
N ASP A 164 7.47 -1.54 16.13
CA ASP A 164 8.46 -1.85 17.16
C ASP A 164 8.86 -3.33 17.19
N GLY A 165 8.33 -4.15 16.25
CA GLY A 165 8.63 -5.57 16.11
C GLY A 165 7.80 -6.48 17.01
N THR A 166 6.94 -5.95 17.88
CA THR A 166 6.05 -6.75 18.73
C THR A 166 4.87 -7.34 17.95
N ASP A 167 4.36 -8.49 18.38
CA ASP A 167 3.20 -9.12 17.76
C ASP A 167 1.94 -8.25 17.89
N LEU A 168 1.17 -8.14 16.80
CA LEU A 168 -0.08 -7.36 16.81
C LEU A 168 -1.17 -8.05 17.64
N TYR A 169 -1.24 -9.37 17.57
CA TYR A 169 -2.22 -10.19 18.27
C TYR A 169 -1.52 -11.06 19.33
N GLU A 170 -2.10 -11.11 20.51
CA GLU A 170 -1.61 -11.99 21.59
C GLU A 170 -1.98 -13.45 21.31
N GLY A 171 -1.03 -14.37 21.49
CA GLY A 171 -1.26 -15.80 21.26
C GLY A 171 -1.42 -16.17 19.77
N ASP A 172 -0.92 -15.34 18.86
CA ASP A 172 -0.92 -15.62 17.42
C ASP A 172 -0.05 -16.84 17.10
N ASP A 173 -0.64 -17.90 16.57
CA ASP A 173 0.02 -19.17 16.22
C ASP A 173 0.51 -19.24 14.76
N ARG A 174 0.32 -18.17 13.98
CA ARG A 174 0.83 -18.06 12.61
C ARG A 174 2.36 -18.05 12.60
N GLU A 175 2.95 -18.30 11.43
CA GLU A 175 4.41 -18.27 11.28
C GLU A 175 4.97 -16.85 11.35
N ASP A 176 6.20 -16.72 11.85
CA ASP A 176 6.92 -15.46 11.77
C ASP A 176 7.21 -15.08 10.31
N MET A 177 7.25 -13.78 10.02
CA MET A 177 7.66 -13.30 8.70
C MET A 177 9.12 -13.71 8.42
N PRO A 178 9.43 -14.17 7.19
CA PRO A 178 10.81 -14.40 6.79
C PRO A 178 11.61 -13.09 6.82
N ASP A 179 12.89 -13.18 7.14
CA ASP A 179 13.80 -12.05 7.07
C ASP A 179 14.20 -11.80 5.61
N ILE A 180 13.36 -11.05 4.91
CA ILE A 180 13.56 -10.73 3.48
C ILE A 180 14.89 -10.00 3.27
N GLU A 181 15.30 -9.13 4.20
CA GLU A 181 16.58 -8.40 4.06
C GLU A 181 17.79 -9.33 4.14
N ALA A 182 17.78 -10.28 5.06
CA ALA A 182 18.85 -11.28 5.18
C ALA A 182 18.85 -12.31 4.03
N GLU A 183 17.70 -12.47 3.35
CA GLU A 183 17.49 -13.49 2.34
C GLU A 183 17.17 -12.93 0.95
N ARG A 184 17.59 -11.68 0.67
CA ARG A 184 17.28 -10.98 -0.60
C ARG A 184 17.68 -11.77 -1.86
N ASP A 185 18.75 -12.53 -1.80
CA ASP A 185 19.26 -13.37 -2.90
C ASP A 185 18.36 -14.59 -3.20
N LYS A 186 17.50 -14.98 -2.27
CA LYS A 186 16.52 -16.06 -2.43
C LYS A 186 15.20 -15.60 -3.05
N HIS A 187 14.99 -14.29 -3.17
CA HIS A 187 13.72 -13.70 -3.58
C HIS A 187 13.87 -12.84 -4.84
N ARG A 188 12.90 -12.93 -5.74
CA ARG A 188 12.78 -11.97 -6.84
C ARG A 188 12.08 -10.71 -6.32
N ILE A 189 12.88 -9.69 -6.02
CA ILE A 189 12.38 -8.42 -5.49
C ILE A 189 12.10 -7.46 -6.64
N LEU A 190 10.84 -7.04 -6.74
CA LEU A 190 10.36 -6.04 -7.67
C LEU A 190 10.46 -4.65 -7.03
N GLY A 191 10.76 -3.66 -7.85
CA GLY A 191 10.79 -2.26 -7.45
C GLY A 191 11.14 -1.41 -8.67
N TRP A 192 10.64 -0.18 -8.71
CA TRP A 192 10.74 0.65 -9.91
C TRP A 192 11.08 2.10 -9.55
N GLU A 193 11.86 2.74 -10.41
CA GLU A 193 11.90 4.19 -10.46
C GLU A 193 10.56 4.69 -10.98
N MET A 194 9.98 5.71 -10.33
CA MET A 194 8.64 6.21 -10.65
C MET A 194 8.59 7.72 -10.76
N GLN A 195 7.67 8.19 -11.61
CA GLN A 195 7.28 9.57 -11.71
C GLN A 195 5.93 9.80 -11.01
N PRO A 196 5.61 11.04 -10.62
CA PRO A 196 4.30 11.36 -10.07
C PRO A 196 3.17 10.89 -10.99
N GLY A 197 2.19 10.19 -10.39
CA GLY A 197 1.06 9.62 -11.13
C GLY A 197 1.28 8.20 -11.69
N ASP A 198 2.50 7.65 -11.62
CA ASP A 198 2.68 6.21 -11.71
C ASP A 198 2.06 5.52 -10.48
N ALA A 199 1.90 4.21 -10.52
CA ALA A 199 1.51 3.45 -9.32
C ALA A 199 2.14 2.06 -9.29
N VAL A 200 2.48 1.58 -8.12
CA VAL A 200 2.64 0.14 -7.88
C VAL A 200 1.27 -0.39 -7.47
N ALA A 201 0.72 -1.30 -8.29
CA ALA A 201 -0.44 -2.09 -7.92
C ALA A 201 0.05 -3.38 -7.27
N PHE A 202 -0.41 -3.71 -6.06
CA PHE A 202 -0.01 -4.94 -5.39
C PHE A 202 -1.18 -5.57 -4.63
N HIS A 203 -1.16 -6.91 -4.56
CA HIS A 203 -2.14 -7.70 -3.84
C HIS A 203 -1.96 -7.57 -2.33
N TYR A 204 -3.04 -7.62 -1.52
CA TYR A 204 -2.95 -7.47 -0.05
C TYR A 204 -2.05 -8.50 0.63
N ARG A 205 -1.87 -9.67 0.02
CA ARG A 205 -0.96 -10.71 0.51
C ARG A 205 0.46 -10.61 -0.05
N THR A 206 0.75 -9.65 -0.93
CA THR A 206 2.11 -9.45 -1.41
C THR A 206 2.99 -8.93 -0.27
N MET A 207 4.09 -9.63 -0.01
CA MET A 207 5.13 -9.18 0.92
C MET A 207 5.80 -7.93 0.34
N HIS A 208 5.72 -6.82 1.08
CA HIS A 208 6.26 -5.54 0.62
C HIS A 208 6.85 -4.73 1.75
N GLY A 209 7.74 -3.82 1.40
CA GLY A 209 8.39 -2.90 2.31
C GLY A 209 8.90 -1.67 1.57
N ALA A 210 9.38 -0.66 2.30
CA ALA A 210 9.94 0.52 1.66
C ALA A 210 11.09 1.09 2.49
N PRO A 211 12.25 1.40 1.86
CA PRO A 211 13.37 2.01 2.53
C PRO A 211 13.05 3.35 3.18
N ALA A 212 13.96 3.84 3.99
CA ALA A 212 13.98 5.21 4.49
C ALA A 212 14.00 6.21 3.32
N ASN A 213 13.58 7.46 3.56
CA ASN A 213 13.77 8.53 2.59
C ASN A 213 15.07 9.28 2.93
N THR A 214 16.17 8.78 2.42
CA THR A 214 17.50 9.34 2.67
C THR A 214 17.80 10.61 1.88
N SER A 215 16.92 11.02 0.95
CA SER A 215 17.06 12.28 0.22
C SER A 215 17.06 13.45 1.20
N PRO A 216 18.07 14.33 1.20
CA PRO A 216 18.11 15.48 2.10
C PRO A 216 17.18 16.63 1.69
N GLN A 217 16.62 16.59 0.50
CA GLN A 217 15.88 17.70 -0.08
C GLN A 217 14.47 17.33 -0.55
N ARG A 218 14.21 16.06 -0.85
CA ARG A 218 12.94 15.63 -1.45
C ARG A 218 12.07 14.89 -0.45
N ARG A 219 10.86 15.40 -0.26
CA ARG A 219 9.76 14.72 0.40
C ARG A 219 9.27 13.58 -0.50
N ARG A 220 8.79 12.50 0.10
CA ARG A 220 8.10 11.41 -0.60
C ARG A 220 6.67 11.33 -0.10
N ARG A 221 5.73 11.95 -0.83
CA ARG A 221 4.29 11.84 -0.59
C ARG A 221 3.72 10.69 -1.38
N VAL A 222 2.91 9.89 -0.72
CA VAL A 222 2.20 8.78 -1.33
C VAL A 222 0.75 8.79 -0.89
N PHE A 223 -0.15 8.63 -1.85
CA PHE A 223 -1.54 8.28 -1.61
C PHE A 223 -1.72 6.80 -1.91
N SER A 224 -2.05 6.01 -0.90
CA SER A 224 -2.30 4.58 -1.07
C SER A 224 -3.80 4.31 -1.03
N ALA A 225 -4.33 3.75 -2.14
CA ALA A 225 -5.76 3.50 -2.35
C ALA A 225 -6.03 2.00 -2.42
N ARG A 226 -6.92 1.50 -1.57
CA ARG A 226 -7.18 0.07 -1.41
C ARG A 226 -8.56 -0.31 -1.90
N TRP A 227 -8.61 -1.36 -2.73
CA TRP A 227 -9.83 -1.85 -3.38
C TRP A 227 -9.99 -3.34 -3.15
N VAL A 228 -11.25 -3.78 -3.07
CA VAL A 228 -11.64 -5.18 -2.98
C VAL A 228 -12.68 -5.53 -4.03
N GLY A 229 -12.70 -6.78 -4.46
CA GLY A 229 -13.63 -7.31 -5.43
C GLY A 229 -14.89 -7.92 -4.82
N ASP A 230 -15.45 -8.89 -5.55
CA ASP A 230 -16.76 -9.48 -5.25
C ASP A 230 -16.74 -10.49 -4.10
N ASP A 231 -15.59 -11.10 -3.83
CA ASP A 231 -15.36 -12.14 -2.81
C ASP A 231 -15.04 -11.59 -1.42
N ALA A 232 -15.02 -10.26 -1.27
CA ALA A 232 -14.64 -9.61 -0.02
C ALA A 232 -15.63 -9.94 1.10
N VAL A 233 -15.10 -10.44 2.21
CA VAL A 233 -15.85 -10.75 3.42
C VAL A 233 -15.27 -10.02 4.63
N PHE A 234 -16.15 -9.57 5.52
CA PHE A 234 -15.72 -8.99 6.78
C PHE A 234 -15.12 -10.04 7.70
N ARG A 235 -14.01 -9.69 8.35
CA ARG A 235 -13.34 -10.50 9.35
C ARG A 235 -13.07 -9.68 10.60
N ASP A 236 -13.75 -10.01 11.69
CA ASP A 236 -13.46 -9.39 12.98
C ASP A 236 -12.02 -9.71 13.44
N ARG A 237 -11.29 -8.66 13.79
CA ARG A 237 -9.91 -8.74 14.30
C ARG A 237 -9.83 -8.31 15.78
N GLY A 238 -10.95 -8.31 16.50
CA GLY A 238 -11.00 -7.92 17.91
C GLY A 238 -10.63 -6.45 18.16
N GLY A 239 -10.96 -5.54 17.23
CA GLY A 239 -10.70 -4.11 17.33
C GLY A 239 -9.24 -3.69 17.16
N ARG A 240 -8.34 -4.61 16.78
CA ARG A 240 -6.90 -4.34 16.56
C ARG A 240 -6.51 -4.24 15.09
N GLY A 241 -7.49 -4.25 14.19
CA GLY A 241 -7.28 -4.17 12.75
C GLY A 241 -6.82 -2.79 12.27
N SER A 242 -6.47 -2.71 11.01
CA SER A 242 -6.24 -1.48 10.25
C SER A 242 -7.12 -1.53 8.99
N PRO A 243 -7.96 -0.54 8.70
CA PRO A 243 -8.25 0.60 9.60
C PRO A 243 -8.91 0.16 10.90
N PRO A 244 -8.78 0.94 11.98
CA PRO A 244 -9.50 0.68 13.21
C PRO A 244 -11.01 0.89 12.96
N MET A 245 -11.82 -0.07 13.40
CA MET A 245 -13.28 -0.01 13.34
C MET A 245 -13.87 -0.18 14.72
#